data_3bdc3c4764835a5d69bcf6caaddf932d
#
_entry.id   3bdc3c4764835a5d69bcf6caaddf932d
#
_cell.length_a   1.000
_cell.length_b   1.000
_cell.length_c   1.000
_cell.angle_alpha   90.00
_cell.angle_beta   90.00
_cell.angle_gamma   90.00
#
_symmetry.space_group_name_H-M   'P 1'
#
loop_
_entity.id
_entity.type
_entity.pdbx_description
1 polymer ?
#
loop_
_entity_poly.entity_id
_entity_poly.type
_entity_poly.pdbx_seq_one_letter_code
_entity_poly.pdbx_strand_id
1 'polypeptide(L)'
;YHSYCLFLLLKYGLPSLYNIQLEHQNVRPLVTRRIIEEVITELQTYKAVNVAIPATDTIIEVDPTHTYVSRIPDRNILYQVQTPQGFHNQTLQEAYALALKDPDFKTTDDCSVVKKYLPQEEIKIVKGETYNMKFTYKEDIIILEQLLKNEGKCYV
;
A
#
# COMPACT_ATOMS: atom_id res chain seq x y z
N TYR A 1 -14.66 -7.17 -4.98
CA TYR A 1 -13.35 -6.52 -4.74
C TYR A 1 -12.21 -7.10 -5.60
N HIS A 2 -12.25 -8.37 -5.99
CA HIS A 2 -11.22 -9.04 -6.82
C HIS A 2 -11.19 -8.62 -8.30
N SER A 3 -12.26 -8.03 -8.82
CA SER A 3 -12.43 -7.82 -10.27
C SER A 3 -11.55 -6.72 -10.87
N TYR A 4 -11.20 -5.68 -10.11
CA TYR A 4 -10.44 -4.54 -10.65
C TYR A 4 -8.94 -4.86 -10.78
N CYS A 5 -8.37 -5.60 -9.85
CA CYS A 5 -6.97 -6.02 -9.91
C CYS A 5 -6.70 -6.96 -11.08
N LEU A 6 -7.61 -7.91 -11.31
CA LEU A 6 -7.53 -8.86 -12.43
C LEU A 6 -7.64 -8.14 -13.78
N PHE A 7 -8.46 -7.10 -13.88
CA PHE A 7 -8.63 -6.32 -15.10
C PHE A 7 -7.36 -5.53 -15.48
N LEU A 8 -6.66 -4.95 -14.51
CA LEU A 8 -5.39 -4.27 -14.74
C LEU A 8 -4.29 -5.25 -15.17
N LEU A 9 -4.22 -6.42 -14.57
CA LEU A 9 -3.26 -7.48 -14.91
C LEU A 9 -3.46 -8.00 -16.34
N LEU A 10 -4.71 -8.21 -16.76
CA LEU A 10 -5.04 -8.66 -18.12
C LEU A 10 -4.75 -7.61 -19.18
N LYS A 11 -4.90 -6.32 -18.87
CA LYS A 11 -4.66 -5.22 -19.80
C LYS A 11 -3.18 -5.07 -20.19
N TYR A 12 -2.26 -5.49 -19.35
CA TYR A 12 -0.81 -5.34 -19.57
C TYR A 12 -0.11 -6.58 -20.14
N GLY A 13 -0.86 -7.67 -20.39
CA GLY A 13 -0.41 -8.80 -21.23
C GLY A 13 0.85 -9.54 -20.78
N LEU A 14 1.13 -9.59 -19.46
CA LEU A 14 2.33 -10.24 -18.92
C LEU A 14 2.02 -11.69 -18.50
N PRO A 15 2.54 -12.71 -19.19
CA PRO A 15 2.19 -14.11 -18.96
C PRO A 15 2.59 -14.69 -17.59
N SER A 16 3.51 -14.03 -16.88
CA SER A 16 4.05 -14.52 -15.59
C SER A 16 3.25 -14.06 -14.35
N LEU A 17 2.13 -13.34 -14.53
CA LEU A 17 1.42 -12.66 -13.44
C LEU A 17 0.32 -13.49 -12.76
N TYR A 18 0.08 -14.74 -13.13
CA TYR A 18 -0.97 -15.59 -12.53
C TYR A 18 -0.82 -15.80 -11.01
N ASN A 19 0.37 -15.53 -10.46
CA ASN A 19 0.67 -15.70 -9.04
C ASN A 19 0.85 -14.40 -8.26
N ILE A 20 0.50 -13.25 -8.87
CA ILE A 20 0.63 -11.93 -8.25
C ILE A 20 -0.74 -11.39 -7.88
N GLN A 21 -0.84 -10.84 -6.68
CA GLN A 21 -2.01 -10.12 -6.18
C GLN A 21 -1.63 -8.67 -5.94
N LEU A 22 -2.45 -7.74 -6.46
CA LEU A 22 -2.35 -6.30 -6.17
C LEU A 22 -3.57 -5.89 -5.36
N GLU A 23 -3.33 -5.42 -4.14
CA GLU A 23 -4.36 -4.86 -3.28
C GLU A 23 -4.38 -3.34 -3.44
N HIS A 24 -5.49 -2.83 -3.97
CA HIS A 24 -5.70 -1.40 -4.15
C HIS A 24 -7.04 -0.97 -3.56
N GLN A 25 -7.01 0.09 -2.78
CA GLN A 25 -8.21 0.66 -2.17
C GLN A 25 -8.88 1.66 -3.14
N ASN A 26 -10.18 1.48 -3.40
CA ASN A 26 -10.97 2.38 -4.25
C ASN A 26 -10.99 3.85 -3.77
N VAL A 27 -10.59 4.09 -2.53
CA VAL A 27 -10.44 5.43 -1.94
C VAL A 27 -9.15 6.16 -2.36
N ARG A 28 -8.35 5.59 -3.28
CA ARG A 28 -7.17 6.23 -3.88
C ARG A 28 -7.28 6.27 -5.41
N PRO A 29 -8.21 7.07 -5.96
CA PRO A 29 -8.51 7.06 -7.40
C PRO A 29 -7.39 7.66 -8.27
N LEU A 30 -6.40 8.32 -7.67
CA LEU A 30 -5.29 8.97 -8.39
C LEU A 30 -4.02 8.14 -8.45
N VAL A 31 -4.13 6.81 -8.38
CA VAL A 31 -3.00 5.92 -8.64
C VAL A 31 -2.57 6.05 -10.10
N THR A 32 -1.27 6.21 -10.33
CA THR A 32 -0.74 6.35 -11.69
C THR A 32 -0.28 5.02 -12.25
N ARG A 33 -0.27 4.94 -13.58
CA ARG A 33 0.29 3.83 -14.32
C ARG A 33 1.73 3.52 -13.92
N ARG A 34 2.56 4.55 -13.69
CA ARG A 34 3.94 4.41 -13.22
C ARG A 34 4.01 3.58 -11.93
N ILE A 35 3.21 3.93 -10.92
CA ILE A 35 3.21 3.21 -9.64
C ILE A 35 2.88 1.73 -9.85
N ILE A 36 1.86 1.43 -10.65
CA ILE A 36 1.44 0.04 -10.92
C ILE A 36 2.54 -0.74 -11.64
N GLU A 37 3.13 -0.16 -12.68
CA GLU A 37 4.20 -0.79 -13.46
C GLU A 37 5.46 -1.04 -12.61
N GLU A 38 5.84 -0.09 -11.75
CA GLU A 38 6.96 -0.27 -10.81
C GLU A 38 6.68 -1.39 -9.80
N VAL A 39 5.48 -1.45 -9.21
CA VAL A 39 5.11 -2.53 -8.28
C VAL A 39 5.18 -3.89 -8.98
N ILE A 40 4.65 -4.02 -10.21
CA ILE A 40 4.71 -5.26 -10.99
C ILE A 40 6.16 -5.64 -11.31
N THR A 41 7.00 -4.67 -11.64
CA THR A 41 8.42 -4.90 -11.95
C THR A 41 9.17 -5.40 -10.72
N GLU A 42 8.98 -4.77 -9.57
CA GLU A 42 9.64 -5.18 -8.32
C GLU A 42 9.17 -6.55 -7.82
N LEU A 43 7.93 -6.94 -8.11
CA LEU A 43 7.41 -8.28 -7.80
C LEU A 43 8.07 -9.41 -8.61
N GLN A 44 8.87 -9.11 -9.61
CA GLN A 44 9.69 -10.13 -10.29
C GLN A 44 10.88 -10.58 -9.43
N THR A 45 11.30 -9.74 -8.48
CA THR A 45 12.45 -9.99 -7.60
C THR A 45 12.02 -10.22 -6.15
N TYR A 46 11.03 -9.47 -5.67
CA TYR A 46 10.55 -9.48 -4.30
C TYR A 46 9.18 -10.13 -4.22
N LYS A 47 8.89 -10.79 -3.09
CA LYS A 47 7.58 -11.45 -2.88
C LYS A 47 6.50 -10.54 -2.33
N ALA A 48 6.91 -9.38 -1.80
CA ALA A 48 6.02 -8.34 -1.29
C ALA A 48 6.56 -6.95 -1.63
N VAL A 49 5.66 -6.06 -2.03
CA VAL A 49 5.97 -4.69 -2.43
C VAL A 49 4.95 -3.75 -1.80
N ASN A 50 5.43 -2.65 -1.24
CA ASN A 50 4.60 -1.62 -0.64
C ASN A 50 4.86 -0.27 -1.31
N VAL A 51 3.81 0.48 -1.60
CA VAL A 51 3.93 1.86 -2.07
C VAL A 51 3.93 2.79 -0.88
N ALA A 52 4.91 3.68 -0.77
CA ALA A 52 5.00 4.62 0.34
C ALA A 52 5.68 5.93 -0.04
N ILE A 53 5.38 6.98 0.72
CA ILE A 53 6.06 8.29 0.66
C ILE A 53 6.67 8.64 2.01
N PRO A 54 7.77 9.41 2.06
CA PRO A 54 8.31 9.92 3.32
C PRO A 54 7.26 10.70 4.12
N ALA A 55 7.24 10.52 5.43
CA ALA A 55 6.39 11.33 6.29
C ALA A 55 6.84 12.80 6.26
N THR A 56 5.89 13.71 6.04
CA THR A 56 6.14 15.16 6.04
C THR A 56 5.92 15.77 7.42
N ASP A 57 4.95 15.24 8.15
CA ASP A 57 4.62 15.72 9.49
C ASP A 57 5.44 15.02 10.57
N THR A 58 5.57 15.66 11.72
CA THR A 58 6.16 15.04 12.90
C THR A 58 5.18 14.02 13.48
N ILE A 59 5.60 12.78 13.56
CA ILE A 59 4.82 11.68 14.15
C ILE A 59 5.21 11.53 15.62
N ILE A 60 4.24 11.35 16.47
CA ILE A 60 4.43 11.08 17.90
C ILE A 60 3.81 9.73 18.26
N GLU A 61 4.44 9.03 19.18
CA GLU A 61 3.82 7.91 19.89
C GLU A 61 3.24 8.45 21.19
N VAL A 62 2.05 7.98 21.55
CA VAL A 62 1.38 8.39 22.80
C VAL A 62 1.34 7.23 23.78
N ASP A 63 1.15 7.53 25.05
CA ASP A 63 0.95 6.56 26.10
C ASP A 63 -0.41 5.83 25.94
N PRO A 64 -0.67 4.72 26.64
CA PRO A 64 -1.93 3.97 26.54
C PRO A 64 -3.19 4.78 26.91
N THR A 65 -3.04 5.89 27.63
CA THR A 65 -4.15 6.79 27.96
C THR A 65 -4.45 7.82 26.88
N HIS A 66 -3.62 7.87 25.82
CA HIS A 66 -3.66 8.87 24.74
C HIS A 66 -3.55 10.33 25.24
N THR A 67 -2.90 10.54 26.39
CA THR A 67 -2.82 11.86 27.03
C THR A 67 -1.43 12.47 26.92
N TYR A 68 -0.39 11.66 26.97
CA TYR A 68 1.00 12.13 26.98
C TYR A 68 1.79 11.59 25.82
N VAL A 69 2.74 12.39 25.33
CA VAL A 69 3.73 11.95 24.33
C VAL A 69 4.70 10.97 25.01
N SER A 70 4.79 9.75 24.51
CA SER A 70 5.74 8.74 24.98
C SER A 70 7.05 8.75 24.20
N ARG A 71 6.98 9.03 22.89
CA ARG A 71 8.17 9.06 22.00
C ARG A 71 7.93 9.93 20.79
N ILE A 72 9.00 10.50 20.27
CA ILE A 72 9.05 11.19 18.97
C ILE A 72 10.05 10.44 18.08
N PRO A 73 9.59 9.57 17.17
CA PRO A 73 10.48 8.85 16.26
C PRO A 73 11.23 9.77 15.30
N ASP A 74 12.39 9.33 14.80
CA ASP A 74 13.10 10.05 13.74
C ASP A 74 12.26 10.02 12.44
N ARG A 75 11.81 11.20 11.99
CA ARG A 75 11.00 11.34 10.79
C ARG A 75 11.68 10.82 9.53
N ASN A 76 13.01 10.83 9.47
CA ASN A 76 13.77 10.41 8.29
C ASN A 76 13.58 8.91 7.96
N ILE A 77 13.17 8.11 8.91
CA ILE A 77 12.91 6.68 8.74
C ILE A 77 11.42 6.34 8.68
N LEU A 78 10.55 7.35 8.74
CA LEU A 78 9.10 7.16 8.72
C LEU A 78 8.52 7.41 7.34
N TYR A 79 7.66 6.49 6.93
CA TYR A 79 6.94 6.56 5.66
C TYR A 79 5.45 6.38 5.86
N GLN A 80 4.67 7.07 5.05
CA GLN A 80 3.22 6.90 4.96
C GLN A 80 2.92 5.87 3.88
N VAL A 81 2.26 4.79 4.27
CA VAL A 81 1.86 3.72 3.35
C VAL A 81 0.75 4.19 2.43
N GLN A 82 0.88 3.82 1.16
CA GLN A 82 -0.14 4.01 0.14
C GLN A 82 -0.53 2.66 -0.47
N THR A 83 -1.41 2.66 -1.44
CA THR A 83 -1.73 1.51 -2.28
C THR A 83 -1.48 1.85 -3.75
N PRO A 84 -1.20 0.85 -4.62
CA PRO A 84 -1.34 -0.59 -4.38
C PRO A 84 -0.26 -1.19 -3.48
N GLN A 85 -0.60 -2.29 -2.81
CA GLN A 85 0.35 -3.23 -2.25
C GLN A 85 0.39 -4.46 -3.15
N GLY A 86 1.55 -5.03 -3.39
CA GLY A 86 1.73 -6.16 -4.28
C GLY A 86 2.32 -7.37 -3.58
N PHE A 87 1.82 -8.57 -3.91
CA PHE A 87 2.25 -9.81 -3.28
C PHE A 87 2.30 -10.97 -4.28
N HIS A 88 3.19 -11.93 -4.02
CA HIS A 88 3.00 -13.27 -4.54
C HIS A 88 1.86 -13.93 -3.75
N ASN A 89 0.90 -14.54 -4.45
CA ASN A 89 -0.29 -15.17 -3.83
C ASN A 89 0.10 -16.16 -2.72
N GLN A 90 1.11 -16.99 -2.98
CA GLN A 90 1.56 -17.97 -1.99
C GLN A 90 2.07 -17.31 -0.71
N THR A 91 2.84 -16.22 -0.81
CA THR A 91 3.39 -15.49 0.34
C THR A 91 2.26 -14.88 1.19
N LEU A 92 1.28 -14.27 0.53
CA LEU A 92 0.15 -13.67 1.24
C LEU A 92 -0.72 -14.74 1.92
N GLN A 93 -1.01 -15.85 1.23
CA GLN A 93 -1.77 -16.96 1.79
C GLN A 93 -1.06 -17.61 2.99
N GLU A 94 0.27 -17.80 2.92
CA GLU A 94 1.07 -18.33 4.02
C GLU A 94 1.04 -17.40 5.24
N ALA A 95 1.22 -16.10 5.02
CA ALA A 95 1.15 -15.11 6.09
C ALA A 95 -0.22 -15.11 6.80
N TYR A 96 -1.32 -15.14 6.04
CA TYR A 96 -2.67 -15.22 6.61
C TYR A 96 -2.95 -16.57 7.27
N ALA A 97 -2.44 -17.69 6.74
CA ALA A 97 -2.60 -19.01 7.38
C ALA A 97 -1.93 -19.07 8.76
N LEU A 98 -0.84 -18.33 8.98
CA LEU A 98 -0.21 -18.15 10.28
C LEU A 98 -1.01 -17.16 11.16
N ALA A 99 -1.39 -16.03 10.59
CA ALA A 99 -2.12 -14.98 11.29
C ALA A 99 -3.45 -15.47 11.89
N LEU A 100 -4.21 -16.29 11.14
CA LEU A 100 -5.49 -16.84 11.59
C LEU A 100 -5.38 -17.84 12.75
N LYS A 101 -4.16 -18.29 13.08
CA LYS A 101 -3.89 -19.13 14.27
C LYS A 101 -3.54 -18.29 15.51
N ASP A 102 -3.28 -17.01 15.34
CA ASP A 102 -2.96 -16.07 16.41
C ASP A 102 -4.26 -15.49 16.99
N PRO A 103 -4.62 -15.81 18.27
CA PRO A 103 -5.84 -15.29 18.88
C PRO A 103 -5.84 -13.76 19.05
N ASP A 104 -4.65 -13.14 19.05
CA ASP A 104 -4.47 -11.70 19.14
C ASP A 104 -4.26 -11.03 17.77
N PHE A 105 -4.66 -11.70 16.68
CA PHE A 105 -4.51 -11.19 15.33
C PHE A 105 -5.22 -9.87 15.15
N LYS A 106 -4.42 -8.85 14.83
CA LYS A 106 -4.86 -7.51 14.41
C LYS A 106 -3.99 -7.06 13.26
N THR A 107 -4.59 -6.43 12.28
CA THR A 107 -3.87 -5.87 11.14
C THR A 107 -4.44 -4.53 10.72
N THR A 108 -3.61 -3.71 10.10
CA THR A 108 -3.98 -2.45 9.46
C THR A 108 -3.93 -2.55 7.94
N ASP A 109 -3.06 -3.44 7.43
CA ASP A 109 -2.86 -3.69 6.00
C ASP A 109 -2.18 -5.05 5.77
N ASP A 110 -2.12 -5.51 4.51
CA ASP A 110 -1.57 -6.81 4.16
C ASP A 110 -0.05 -6.89 4.34
N CYS A 111 0.68 -5.79 4.10
CA CYS A 111 2.12 -5.73 4.35
C CYS A 111 2.46 -5.93 5.82
N SER A 112 1.63 -5.45 6.75
CA SER A 112 1.82 -5.68 8.18
C SER A 112 1.64 -7.14 8.57
N VAL A 113 0.73 -7.86 7.90
CA VAL A 113 0.55 -9.30 8.08
C VAL A 113 1.79 -10.05 7.62
N VAL A 114 2.26 -9.79 6.38
CA VAL A 114 3.48 -10.40 5.86
C VAL A 114 4.66 -10.12 6.78
N LYS A 115 4.86 -8.87 7.21
CA LYS A 115 5.99 -8.50 8.06
C LYS A 115 5.97 -9.16 9.44
N LYS A 116 4.78 -9.33 10.03
CA LYS A 116 4.63 -9.95 11.36
C LYS A 116 4.82 -11.46 11.32
N TYR A 117 4.24 -12.14 10.34
CA TYR A 117 4.17 -13.60 10.32
C TYR A 117 5.22 -14.27 9.43
N LEU A 118 5.82 -13.53 8.51
CA LEU A 118 6.94 -13.95 7.67
C LEU A 118 8.08 -12.92 7.78
N PRO A 119 8.70 -12.73 8.96
CA PRO A 119 9.67 -11.65 9.21
C PRO A 119 10.92 -11.73 8.35
N GLN A 120 11.23 -12.91 7.78
CA GLN A 120 12.34 -13.15 6.85
C GLN A 120 12.07 -12.58 5.45
N GLU A 121 10.79 -12.35 5.10
CA GLU A 121 10.45 -11.78 3.80
C GLU A 121 10.71 -10.27 3.80
N GLU A 122 11.45 -9.83 2.81
CA GLU A 122 11.68 -8.40 2.57
C GLU A 122 10.50 -7.80 1.85
N ILE A 123 10.02 -6.65 2.33
CA ILE A 123 8.98 -5.86 1.67
C ILE A 123 9.65 -4.71 0.96
N LYS A 124 9.69 -4.75 -0.36
CA LYS A 124 10.28 -3.70 -1.19
C LYS A 124 9.40 -2.45 -1.17
N ILE A 125 10.01 -1.27 -1.07
CA ILE A 125 9.30 0.01 -1.16
C ILE A 125 9.40 0.55 -2.59
N VAL A 126 8.25 0.84 -3.18
CA VAL A 126 8.10 1.64 -4.39
C VAL A 126 7.71 3.06 -3.97
N LYS A 127 8.34 4.06 -4.57
CA LYS A 127 8.05 5.45 -4.28
C LYS A 127 6.66 5.84 -4.78
N GLY A 128 5.79 6.19 -3.84
CA GLY A 128 4.47 6.73 -4.11
C GLY A 128 4.49 8.20 -4.56
N GLU A 129 3.33 8.81 -4.58
CA GLU A 129 3.13 10.20 -4.99
C GLU A 129 2.19 10.91 -4.00
N THR A 130 2.44 12.19 -3.73
CA THR A 130 1.68 12.95 -2.73
C THR A 130 0.20 13.05 -3.09
N TYR A 131 -0.15 13.08 -4.36
CA TYR A 131 -1.54 13.12 -4.82
C TYR A 131 -2.20 11.73 -4.87
N ASN A 132 -1.47 10.61 -4.73
CA ASN A 132 -2.05 9.29 -4.47
C ASN A 132 -2.54 9.19 -3.01
N MET A 133 -3.27 10.20 -2.59
CA MET A 133 -3.81 10.33 -1.24
C MET A 133 -5.09 9.50 -1.08
N LYS A 134 -5.39 9.16 0.17
CA LYS A 134 -6.63 8.46 0.54
C LYS A 134 -7.73 9.50 0.71
N PHE A 135 -8.78 9.40 -0.09
CA PHE A 135 -9.99 10.21 0.06
C PHE A 135 -10.91 9.55 1.10
N THR A 136 -11.02 10.18 2.24
CA THR A 136 -11.75 9.62 3.40
C THR A 136 -12.93 10.51 3.79
N TYR A 137 -12.83 11.79 3.55
CA TYR A 137 -13.82 12.81 3.91
C TYR A 137 -14.48 13.41 2.67
N LYS A 138 -15.68 13.93 2.84
CA LYS A 138 -16.42 14.59 1.74
C LYS A 138 -15.67 15.80 1.18
N GLU A 139 -14.94 16.49 2.03
CA GLU A 139 -14.13 17.66 1.69
C GLU A 139 -12.99 17.32 0.73
N ASP A 140 -12.50 16.09 0.76
CA ASP A 140 -11.44 15.62 -0.13
C ASP A 140 -11.88 15.62 -1.62
N ILE A 141 -13.18 15.57 -1.89
CA ILE A 141 -13.75 15.62 -3.25
C ILE A 141 -13.35 16.91 -3.96
N ILE A 142 -13.30 18.03 -3.27
CA ILE A 142 -12.89 19.32 -3.83
C ILE A 142 -11.44 19.25 -4.31
N ILE A 143 -10.57 18.62 -3.53
CA ILE A 143 -9.16 18.44 -3.88
C ILE A 143 -9.05 17.52 -5.11
N LEU A 144 -9.83 16.42 -5.12
CA LEU A 144 -9.87 15.49 -6.25
C LEU A 144 -10.27 16.18 -7.55
N GLU A 145 -11.34 16.97 -7.52
CA GLU A 145 -11.81 17.72 -8.70
C GLU A 145 -10.77 18.71 -9.23
N GLN A 146 -10.04 19.38 -8.35
CA GLN A 146 -8.98 20.30 -8.75
C GLN A 146 -7.79 19.57 -9.36
N LEU A 147 -7.38 18.43 -8.78
CA LEU A 147 -6.28 17.61 -9.30
C LEU A 147 -6.65 17.05 -10.69
N LEU A 148 -7.87 16.57 -10.88
CA LEU A 148 -8.34 16.06 -12.17
C LEU A 148 -8.42 17.13 -13.26
N LYS A 149 -8.73 18.39 -12.90
CA LYS A 149 -8.80 19.52 -13.85
C LYS A 149 -7.41 20.00 -14.29
N ASN A 150 -6.42 19.90 -13.42
CA ASN A 150 -5.12 20.55 -13.63
C ASN A 150 -4.07 19.63 -14.29
N GLU A 151 -4.35 18.36 -14.47
CA GLU A 151 -3.34 17.43 -14.93
C GLU A 151 -3.78 16.58 -16.12
N GLY A 152 -3.05 16.73 -17.26
CA GLY A 152 -3.05 15.78 -18.37
C GLY A 152 -2.36 14.44 -18.03
N LYS A 153 -2.37 13.99 -16.76
CA LYS A 153 -1.79 12.72 -16.32
C LYS A 153 -2.80 11.59 -16.52
N CYS A 154 -2.31 10.48 -17.08
CA CYS A 154 -3.09 9.23 -17.16
C CYS A 154 -3.19 8.60 -15.77
N TYR A 155 -4.29 8.85 -15.07
CA TYR A 155 -4.75 8.02 -13.98
C TYR A 155 -5.39 6.74 -14.51
N VAL A 156 -5.33 5.66 -13.76
CA VAL A 156 -5.83 4.33 -14.15
C VAL A 156 -7.24 4.11 -13.63
#